data_cf50864c1ff87886b33801b66708fa3b
#
_entry.id   cf50864c1ff87886b33801b66708fa3b
#
_cell.length_a   1.000
_cell.length_b   1.000
_cell.length_c   1.000
_cell.angle_alpha   90.00
_cell.angle_beta   90.00
_cell.angle_gamma   90.00
#
_symmetry.space_group_name_H-M   'P 1'
#
loop_
_entity.id
_entity.type
_entity.pdbx_description
1 polymer ?
#
loop_
_entity_poly.entity_id
_entity_poly.type
_entity_poly.pdbx_seq_one_letter_code
_entity_poly.pdbx_strand_id
1 'polypeptide(L)'
;MTERITSRRNPLLEQVRRLDTAALRRKAGVFLCDSPKLVGEAVQHGVSVQCVIAADGVAFPEGLPENVRRVTVPADVMASISPMSTPQGMLALCALPDMAAPARLSPGRYVVLDGVQDPGNVGAVLRTADAFGCTGALLLPGCADPYGPKTLRAAMGAVFRLPLYAVGLEALPGLLADAGLPLYGAALRHDTVDVRQRDLRRCALVIGSEGRVVS
;
A
#
# COMPACT_ATOMS: atom_id res chain seq x y z
N MET A 1 -24.31 -15.39 -0.67
CA MET A 1 -25.51 -14.63 -1.10
C MET A 1 -25.07 -13.21 -1.47
N THR A 2 -25.52 -12.66 -2.60
CA THR A 2 -25.20 -11.29 -3.04
C THR A 2 -26.33 -10.34 -2.63
N GLU A 3 -25.98 -9.26 -1.94
CA GLU A 3 -26.90 -8.21 -1.52
C GLU A 3 -26.94 -7.11 -2.57
N ARG A 4 -28.12 -6.55 -2.90
CA ARG A 4 -28.24 -5.38 -3.77
C ARG A 4 -28.58 -4.12 -2.99
N ILE A 5 -27.73 -3.08 -3.07
CA ILE A 5 -27.92 -1.79 -2.40
C ILE A 5 -28.16 -0.70 -3.44
N THR A 6 -29.30 -0.03 -3.32
CA THR A 6 -29.69 1.07 -4.22
C THR A 6 -29.68 2.44 -3.54
N SER A 7 -29.76 2.46 -2.20
CA SER A 7 -29.79 3.71 -1.45
C SER A 7 -28.39 4.26 -1.22
N ARG A 8 -28.13 5.48 -1.67
CA ARG A 8 -26.87 6.21 -1.41
C ARG A 8 -26.62 6.49 0.08
N ARG A 9 -27.64 6.39 0.93
CA ARG A 9 -27.54 6.60 2.40
C ARG A 9 -27.28 5.31 3.16
N ASN A 10 -27.00 4.21 2.47
CA ASN A 10 -26.66 2.95 3.15
C ASN A 10 -25.39 3.11 3.99
N PRO A 11 -25.36 2.63 5.24
CA PRO A 11 -24.20 2.78 6.15
C PRO A 11 -22.86 2.26 5.58
N LEU A 12 -22.89 1.17 4.82
CA LEU A 12 -21.69 0.65 4.13
C LEU A 12 -21.14 1.66 3.14
N LEU A 13 -22.01 2.30 2.33
CA LEU A 13 -21.59 3.27 1.33
C LEU A 13 -21.12 4.58 1.97
N GLU A 14 -21.69 4.96 3.10
CA GLU A 14 -21.18 6.08 3.90
C GLU A 14 -19.80 5.78 4.51
N GLN A 15 -19.57 4.56 4.99
CA GLN A 15 -18.26 4.13 5.44
C GLN A 15 -17.22 4.26 4.32
N VAL A 16 -17.51 3.77 3.11
CA VAL A 16 -16.61 3.87 1.95
C VAL A 16 -16.21 5.32 1.67
N ARG A 17 -17.17 6.25 1.65
CA ARG A 17 -16.91 7.68 1.41
C ARG A 17 -16.00 8.32 2.46
N ARG A 18 -16.04 7.82 3.70
CA ARG A 18 -15.25 8.35 4.83
C ARG A 18 -13.81 7.86 4.85
N LEU A 19 -13.38 7.02 3.91
CA LEU A 19 -12.01 6.47 3.87
C LEU A 19 -11.02 7.35 3.08
N ASP A 20 -11.31 8.63 2.93
CA ASP A 20 -10.53 9.59 2.14
C ASP A 20 -9.16 9.91 2.76
N THR A 21 -9.04 9.91 4.09
CA THR A 21 -7.78 10.22 4.79
C THR A 21 -7.15 9.01 5.47
N ALA A 22 -5.83 9.04 5.64
CA ALA A 22 -5.08 8.00 6.35
C ALA A 22 -5.57 7.81 7.80
N ALA A 23 -5.93 8.91 8.49
CA ALA A 23 -6.45 8.85 9.85
C ALA A 23 -7.78 8.10 9.94
N LEU A 24 -8.68 8.33 8.98
CA LEU A 24 -9.98 7.66 8.94
C LEU A 24 -9.84 6.18 8.56
N ARG A 25 -8.93 5.83 7.64
CA ARG A 25 -8.61 4.43 7.33
C ARG A 25 -8.06 3.70 8.55
N ARG A 26 -7.09 4.28 9.26
CA ARG A 26 -6.55 3.70 10.51
C ARG A 26 -7.62 3.53 11.58
N LYS A 27 -8.47 4.55 11.78
CA LYS A 27 -9.58 4.47 12.75
C LYS A 27 -10.58 3.37 12.40
N ALA A 28 -10.87 3.19 11.12
CA ALA A 28 -11.79 2.16 10.63
C ALA A 28 -11.12 0.77 10.53
N GLY A 29 -9.79 0.68 10.58
CA GLY A 29 -9.04 -0.55 10.41
C GLY A 29 -9.14 -1.14 8.99
N VAL A 30 -9.47 -0.31 7.98
CA VAL A 30 -9.67 -0.76 6.61
C VAL A 30 -9.10 0.23 5.59
N PHE A 31 -8.79 -0.29 4.40
CA PHE A 31 -8.47 0.49 3.22
C PHE A 31 -9.32 0.08 2.02
N LEU A 32 -9.28 0.85 0.94
CA LEU A 32 -10.12 0.68 -0.22
C LEU A 32 -9.29 0.33 -1.46
N CYS A 33 -9.56 -0.83 -2.08
CA CYS A 33 -9.15 -1.13 -3.44
C CYS A 33 -10.21 -0.59 -4.41
N ASP A 34 -9.81 0.14 -5.45
CA ASP A 34 -10.72 0.94 -6.29
C ASP A 34 -10.76 0.52 -7.76
N SER A 35 -10.43 -0.74 -8.05
CA SER A 35 -10.52 -1.28 -9.40
C SER A 35 -10.61 -2.80 -9.41
N PRO A 36 -11.21 -3.42 -10.45
CA PRO A 36 -11.23 -4.89 -10.59
C PRO A 36 -9.84 -5.52 -10.51
N LYS A 37 -8.84 -4.86 -11.11
CA LYS A 37 -7.45 -5.34 -11.08
C LYS A 37 -6.89 -5.37 -9.66
N LEU A 38 -7.00 -4.28 -8.90
CA LEU A 38 -6.51 -4.23 -7.52
C LEU A 38 -7.25 -5.19 -6.60
N VAL A 39 -8.57 -5.35 -6.81
CA VAL A 39 -9.37 -6.31 -6.04
C VAL A 39 -8.93 -7.74 -6.35
N GLY A 40 -8.70 -8.06 -7.63
CA GLY A 40 -8.17 -9.37 -8.04
C GLY A 40 -6.79 -9.67 -7.44
N GLU A 41 -5.86 -8.70 -7.50
CA GLU A 41 -4.53 -8.80 -6.86
C GLU A 41 -4.65 -9.02 -5.34
N ALA A 42 -5.54 -8.28 -4.66
CA ALA A 42 -5.77 -8.44 -3.23
C ALA A 42 -6.26 -9.86 -2.88
N VAL A 43 -7.22 -10.39 -3.64
CA VAL A 43 -7.72 -11.77 -3.48
C VAL A 43 -6.62 -12.79 -3.73
N GLN A 44 -5.88 -12.65 -4.83
CA GLN A 44 -4.81 -13.56 -5.23
C GLN A 44 -3.69 -13.65 -4.19
N HIS A 45 -3.37 -12.52 -3.54
CA HIS A 45 -2.29 -12.43 -2.53
C HIS A 45 -2.79 -12.57 -1.09
N GLY A 46 -4.01 -13.09 -0.87
CA GLY A 46 -4.51 -13.43 0.45
C GLY A 46 -4.76 -12.22 1.37
N VAL A 47 -4.99 -11.04 0.79
CA VAL A 47 -5.40 -9.86 1.58
C VAL A 47 -6.74 -10.15 2.23
N SER A 48 -6.90 -9.78 3.49
CA SER A 48 -8.16 -9.95 4.22
C SER A 48 -9.24 -9.01 3.66
N VAL A 49 -9.93 -9.48 2.60
CA VAL A 49 -11.05 -8.77 1.98
C VAL A 49 -12.30 -8.97 2.82
N GLN A 50 -12.93 -7.89 3.25
CA GLN A 50 -14.14 -7.91 4.08
C GLN A 50 -15.43 -7.81 3.25
N CYS A 51 -15.39 -6.96 2.21
CA CYS A 51 -16.54 -6.71 1.34
C CYS A 51 -16.06 -6.33 -0.06
N VAL A 52 -16.73 -6.87 -1.09
CA VAL A 52 -16.59 -6.42 -2.48
C VAL A 52 -17.90 -5.79 -2.92
N ILE A 53 -17.81 -4.58 -3.48
CA ILE A 53 -18.92 -3.82 -4.04
C ILE A 53 -18.70 -3.74 -5.55
N ALA A 54 -19.60 -4.31 -6.34
CA ALA A 54 -19.56 -4.30 -7.80
C ALA A 54 -20.73 -3.49 -8.38
N ALA A 55 -20.51 -2.80 -9.47
CA ALA A 55 -21.61 -2.21 -10.24
C ALA A 55 -22.47 -3.32 -10.86
N ASP A 56 -23.75 -3.05 -11.08
CA ASP A 56 -24.65 -4.00 -11.75
C ASP A 56 -24.01 -4.44 -13.09
N GLY A 57 -23.96 -5.75 -13.31
CA GLY A 57 -23.35 -6.38 -14.49
C GLY A 57 -21.84 -6.62 -14.43
N VAL A 58 -21.16 -6.17 -13.38
CA VAL A 58 -19.73 -6.45 -13.18
C VAL A 58 -19.55 -7.74 -12.36
N ALA A 59 -18.81 -8.70 -12.92
CA ALA A 59 -18.55 -9.97 -12.24
C ALA A 59 -17.59 -9.80 -11.05
N PHE A 60 -17.84 -10.56 -9.98
CA PHE A 60 -16.90 -10.63 -8.85
C PHE A 60 -15.63 -11.38 -9.26
N PRO A 61 -14.47 -11.08 -8.62
CA PRO A 61 -13.23 -11.75 -8.95
C PRO A 61 -13.29 -13.25 -8.63
N GLU A 62 -12.61 -14.04 -9.45
CA GLU A 62 -12.40 -15.47 -9.18
C GLU A 62 -11.62 -15.67 -7.88
N GLY A 63 -11.87 -16.77 -7.19
CA GLY A 63 -11.19 -17.08 -5.94
C GLY A 63 -11.62 -16.24 -4.73
N LEU A 64 -12.65 -15.36 -4.88
CA LEU A 64 -13.16 -14.60 -3.73
C LEU A 64 -13.77 -15.54 -2.68
N PRO A 65 -13.26 -15.56 -1.43
CA PRO A 65 -13.75 -16.47 -0.37
C PRO A 65 -15.27 -16.34 -0.13
N GLU A 66 -15.91 -17.43 0.24
CA GLU A 66 -17.37 -17.47 0.42
C GLU A 66 -17.88 -16.57 1.54
N ASN A 67 -17.06 -16.38 2.58
CA ASN A 67 -17.38 -15.53 3.73
C ASN A 67 -17.26 -14.03 3.43
N VAL A 68 -16.73 -13.64 2.28
CA VAL A 68 -16.63 -12.23 1.90
C VAL A 68 -17.99 -11.70 1.49
N ARG A 69 -18.40 -10.59 2.08
CA ARG A 69 -19.65 -9.90 1.74
C ARG A 69 -19.62 -9.42 0.29
N ARG A 70 -20.64 -9.81 -0.48
CA ARG A 70 -20.82 -9.43 -1.88
C ARG A 70 -21.99 -8.48 -2.03
N VAL A 71 -21.71 -7.30 -2.60
CA VAL A 71 -22.71 -6.24 -2.78
C VAL A 71 -22.72 -5.81 -4.23
N THR A 72 -23.91 -5.64 -4.80
CA THR A 72 -24.10 -4.98 -6.10
C THR A 72 -24.79 -3.64 -5.92
N VAL A 73 -24.42 -2.67 -6.77
CA VAL A 73 -24.97 -1.32 -6.75
C VAL A 73 -25.22 -0.82 -8.17
N PRO A 74 -26.22 0.05 -8.39
CA PRO A 74 -26.36 0.76 -9.66
C PRO A 74 -25.13 1.60 -10.02
N ALA A 75 -24.89 1.86 -11.30
CA ALA A 75 -23.72 2.59 -11.78
C ALA A 75 -23.60 4.01 -11.19
N ASP A 76 -24.72 4.71 -11.01
CA ASP A 76 -24.76 6.04 -10.40
C ASP A 76 -24.44 6.01 -8.90
N VAL A 77 -24.79 4.93 -8.20
CA VAL A 77 -24.39 4.69 -6.81
C VAL A 77 -22.89 4.40 -6.73
N MET A 78 -22.35 3.55 -7.61
CA MET A 78 -20.92 3.28 -7.72
C MET A 78 -20.13 4.57 -7.94
N ALA A 79 -20.58 5.43 -8.85
CA ALA A 79 -19.96 6.74 -9.11
C ALA A 79 -19.93 7.64 -7.87
N SER A 80 -20.95 7.53 -7.01
CA SER A 80 -21.05 8.36 -5.78
C SER A 80 -20.11 7.94 -4.65
N ILE A 81 -19.52 6.75 -4.72
CA ILE A 81 -18.64 6.18 -3.66
C ILE A 81 -17.22 5.93 -4.15
N SER A 82 -16.97 5.99 -5.44
CA SER A 82 -15.64 5.78 -6.00
C SER A 82 -14.73 6.98 -5.75
N PRO A 83 -13.47 6.76 -5.32
CA PRO A 83 -12.48 7.84 -5.24
C PRO A 83 -11.94 8.25 -6.62
N MET A 84 -12.35 7.57 -7.69
CA MET A 84 -11.94 7.85 -9.06
C MET A 84 -12.97 8.71 -9.78
N SER A 85 -12.50 9.66 -10.58
CA SER A 85 -13.36 10.44 -11.49
C SER A 85 -14.09 9.57 -12.53
N THR A 86 -13.42 8.49 -12.95
CA THR A 86 -13.98 7.46 -13.84
C THR A 86 -13.95 6.11 -13.14
N PRO A 87 -15.01 5.71 -12.44
CA PRO A 87 -15.07 4.44 -11.71
C PRO A 87 -14.91 3.24 -12.64
N GLN A 88 -14.16 2.25 -12.19
CA GLN A 88 -13.97 1.00 -12.93
C GLN A 88 -14.98 -0.09 -12.53
N GLY A 89 -16.04 0.28 -11.82
CA GLY A 89 -17.16 -0.58 -11.50
C GLY A 89 -16.94 -1.57 -10.36
N MET A 90 -15.81 -1.52 -9.65
CA MET A 90 -15.56 -2.40 -8.51
C MET A 90 -14.75 -1.71 -7.43
N LEU A 91 -15.15 -1.93 -6.17
CA LEU A 91 -14.45 -1.51 -4.97
C LEU A 91 -14.35 -2.70 -4.00
N ALA A 92 -13.30 -2.75 -3.18
CA ALA A 92 -13.25 -3.68 -2.06
C ALA A 92 -12.76 -2.99 -0.79
N LEU A 93 -13.42 -3.29 0.33
CA LEU A 93 -12.94 -2.98 1.67
C LEU A 93 -12.03 -4.12 2.13
N CYS A 94 -10.79 -3.79 2.42
CA CYS A 94 -9.77 -4.72 2.89
C CYS A 94 -9.32 -4.32 4.29
N ALA A 95 -9.03 -5.29 5.16
CA ALA A 95 -8.46 -5.01 6.47
C ALA A 95 -7.09 -4.34 6.33
N LEU A 96 -6.88 -3.27 7.07
CA LEU A 96 -5.59 -2.58 7.10
C LEU A 96 -4.60 -3.45 7.88
N PRO A 97 -3.48 -3.87 7.28
CA PRO A 97 -2.50 -4.69 7.99
C PRO A 97 -1.76 -3.87 9.06
N ASP A 98 -1.27 -4.55 10.07
CA ASP A 98 -0.33 -3.97 11.01
C ASP A 98 1.01 -3.72 10.30
N MET A 99 1.53 -2.51 10.45
CA MET A 99 2.82 -2.10 9.90
C MET A 99 3.90 -2.00 10.98
N ALA A 100 3.68 -2.55 12.17
CA ALA A 100 4.73 -2.57 13.20
C ALA A 100 5.95 -3.35 12.71
N ALA A 101 7.14 -2.77 12.88
CA ALA A 101 8.36 -3.47 12.55
C ALA A 101 8.56 -4.67 13.51
N PRO A 102 9.07 -5.81 13.01
CA PRO A 102 9.42 -6.91 13.88
C PRO A 102 10.60 -6.51 14.78
N ALA A 103 10.77 -7.19 15.91
CA ALA A 103 11.87 -6.93 16.82
C ALA A 103 13.24 -7.08 16.14
N ARG A 104 13.33 -7.90 15.10
CA ARG A 104 14.51 -8.08 14.26
C ARG A 104 14.12 -8.30 12.81
N LEU A 105 14.79 -7.60 11.89
CA LEU A 105 14.61 -7.80 10.45
C LEU A 105 15.28 -9.10 9.99
N SER A 106 14.64 -9.78 9.05
CA SER A 106 15.28 -10.90 8.35
C SER A 106 16.43 -10.41 7.47
N PRO A 107 17.47 -11.24 7.25
CA PRO A 107 18.51 -10.90 6.28
C PRO A 107 17.92 -10.69 4.89
N GLY A 108 18.33 -9.62 4.19
CA GLY A 108 17.84 -9.35 2.87
C GLY A 108 18.06 -7.91 2.42
N ARG A 109 17.29 -7.50 1.44
CA ARG A 109 17.32 -6.14 0.87
C ARG A 109 16.10 -5.37 1.31
N TYR A 110 16.31 -4.18 1.81
CA TYR A 110 15.23 -3.29 2.22
C TYR A 110 15.34 -1.95 1.51
N VAL A 111 14.22 -1.38 1.16
CA VAL A 111 14.13 0.03 0.79
C VAL A 111 13.63 0.81 1.99
N VAL A 112 14.27 1.94 2.27
CA VAL A 112 13.86 2.89 3.31
C VAL A 112 13.34 4.14 2.62
N LEU A 113 12.09 4.51 2.86
CA LEU A 113 11.51 5.75 2.34
C LEU A 113 11.61 6.81 3.44
N ASP A 114 12.35 7.89 3.17
CA ASP A 114 12.58 8.99 4.11
C ASP A 114 11.78 10.22 3.66
N GLY A 115 10.61 10.42 4.27
CA GLY A 115 9.77 11.59 4.03
C GLY A 115 9.26 11.72 2.58
N VAL A 116 9.10 10.64 1.84
CA VAL A 116 8.57 10.66 0.47
C VAL A 116 7.09 11.00 0.49
N GLN A 117 6.76 12.26 0.18
CA GLN A 117 5.41 12.81 0.38
C GLN A 117 4.46 12.56 -0.79
N ASP A 118 4.98 12.38 -2.02
CA ASP A 118 4.12 12.11 -3.18
C ASP A 118 3.65 10.65 -3.19
N PRO A 119 2.32 10.39 -3.21
CA PRO A 119 1.78 9.03 -3.22
C PRO A 119 2.18 8.22 -4.47
N GLY A 120 2.39 8.90 -5.61
CA GLY A 120 2.85 8.25 -6.84
C GLY A 120 4.28 7.75 -6.70
N ASN A 121 5.16 8.56 -6.09
CA ASN A 121 6.56 8.21 -5.85
C ASN A 121 6.66 7.07 -4.82
N VAL A 122 5.91 7.13 -3.70
CA VAL A 122 5.84 5.99 -2.77
C VAL A 122 5.41 4.71 -3.49
N GLY A 123 4.33 4.76 -4.27
CA GLY A 123 3.86 3.59 -5.02
C GLY A 123 4.87 3.08 -6.05
N ALA A 124 5.53 3.97 -6.78
CA ALA A 124 6.57 3.60 -7.76
C ALA A 124 7.78 2.92 -7.10
N VAL A 125 8.24 3.45 -5.96
CA VAL A 125 9.34 2.86 -5.18
C VAL A 125 8.96 1.48 -4.68
N LEU A 126 7.76 1.31 -4.09
CA LEU A 126 7.29 0.02 -3.60
C LEU A 126 7.17 -1.02 -4.72
N ARG A 127 6.63 -0.61 -5.89
CA ARG A 127 6.56 -1.48 -7.07
C ARG A 127 7.94 -1.89 -7.58
N THR A 128 8.89 -0.98 -7.58
CA THR A 128 10.27 -1.27 -7.97
C THR A 128 10.95 -2.20 -6.98
N ALA A 129 10.79 -1.96 -5.68
CA ALA A 129 11.32 -2.81 -4.63
C ALA A 129 10.78 -4.25 -4.71
N ASP A 130 9.48 -4.42 -4.94
CA ASP A 130 8.85 -5.71 -5.16
C ASP A 130 9.44 -6.41 -6.41
N ALA A 131 9.53 -5.71 -7.54
CA ALA A 131 10.08 -6.24 -8.80
C ALA A 131 11.55 -6.68 -8.67
N PHE A 132 12.35 -5.97 -7.86
CA PHE A 132 13.74 -6.35 -7.57
C PHE A 132 13.86 -7.39 -6.44
N GLY A 133 12.76 -7.90 -5.90
CA GLY A 133 12.76 -8.92 -4.84
C GLY A 133 13.33 -8.41 -3.53
N CYS A 134 13.01 -7.17 -3.15
CA CYS A 134 13.31 -6.68 -1.80
C CYS A 134 12.54 -7.48 -0.74
N THR A 135 13.13 -7.63 0.43
CA THR A 135 12.56 -8.37 1.56
C THR A 135 11.47 -7.56 2.27
N GLY A 136 11.51 -6.23 2.16
CA GLY A 136 10.53 -5.34 2.72
C GLY A 136 10.84 -3.87 2.47
N ALA A 137 9.92 -3.01 2.88
CA ALA A 137 10.08 -1.56 2.86
C ALA A 137 9.88 -0.97 4.25
N LEU A 138 10.76 -0.07 4.66
CA LEU A 138 10.72 0.67 5.92
C LEU A 138 10.27 2.10 5.60
N LEU A 139 9.15 2.53 6.14
CA LEU A 139 8.60 3.86 5.93
C LEU A 139 8.87 4.71 7.16
N LEU A 140 9.68 5.75 7.00
CA LEU A 140 9.94 6.75 8.03
C LEU A 140 8.79 7.78 8.08
N PRO A 141 8.70 8.57 9.17
CA PRO A 141 7.71 9.62 9.29
C PRO A 141 7.73 10.59 8.10
N GLY A 142 6.56 11.11 7.75
CA GLY A 142 6.41 12.06 6.64
C GLY A 142 6.16 11.43 5.27
N CYS A 143 6.22 10.11 5.14
CA CYS A 143 5.83 9.44 3.89
C CYS A 143 4.32 9.48 3.66
N ALA A 144 3.93 9.51 2.37
CA ALA A 144 2.54 9.31 2.00
C ALA A 144 2.05 7.92 2.43
N ASP A 145 0.75 7.81 2.73
CA ASP A 145 0.14 6.56 3.16
C ASP A 145 0.21 5.48 2.06
N PRO A 146 0.85 4.33 2.32
CA PRO A 146 0.97 3.26 1.33
C PRO A 146 -0.38 2.63 0.97
N TYR A 147 -1.39 2.72 1.84
CA TYR A 147 -2.75 2.24 1.61
C TYR A 147 -3.72 3.34 1.15
N GLY A 148 -3.20 4.51 0.78
CA GLY A 148 -3.96 5.55 0.11
C GLY A 148 -4.29 5.19 -1.35
N PRO A 149 -5.48 5.60 -1.88
CA PRO A 149 -5.91 5.18 -3.22
C PRO A 149 -4.90 5.50 -4.33
N LYS A 150 -4.23 6.67 -4.26
CA LYS A 150 -3.21 7.05 -5.25
C LYS A 150 -1.98 6.15 -5.17
N THR A 151 -1.52 5.83 -3.95
CA THR A 151 -0.36 4.94 -3.74
C THR A 151 -0.67 3.53 -4.20
N LEU A 152 -1.83 2.98 -3.84
CA LEU A 152 -2.26 1.64 -4.25
C LEU A 152 -2.26 1.48 -5.77
N ARG A 153 -2.79 2.47 -6.50
CA ARG A 153 -2.77 2.45 -7.97
C ARG A 153 -1.35 2.50 -8.54
N ALA A 154 -0.48 3.37 -8.00
CA ALA A 154 0.90 3.48 -8.45
C ALA A 154 1.73 2.22 -8.13
N ALA A 155 1.46 1.59 -6.99
CA ALA A 155 2.13 0.37 -6.55
C ALA A 155 1.69 -0.89 -7.32
N MET A 156 0.54 -0.86 -8.01
CA MET A 156 0.06 -1.96 -8.85
C MET A 156 0.11 -3.33 -8.14
N GLY A 157 -0.41 -3.40 -6.90
CA GLY A 157 -0.45 -4.64 -6.11
C GLY A 157 0.82 -4.97 -5.33
N ALA A 158 1.94 -4.26 -5.51
CA ALA A 158 3.18 -4.50 -4.76
C ALA A 158 2.98 -4.43 -3.24
N VAL A 159 2.09 -3.58 -2.76
CA VAL A 159 1.76 -3.46 -1.32
C VAL A 159 1.13 -4.72 -0.71
N PHE A 160 0.66 -5.66 -1.55
CA PHE A 160 0.09 -6.92 -1.11
C PHE A 160 1.13 -8.06 -1.03
N ARG A 161 2.31 -7.85 -1.60
CA ARG A 161 3.41 -8.83 -1.68
C ARG A 161 4.61 -8.45 -0.84
N LEU A 162 4.93 -7.14 -0.82
CA LEU A 162 6.08 -6.60 -0.12
C LEU A 162 5.69 -6.24 1.33
N PRO A 163 6.33 -6.81 2.37
CA PRO A 163 6.13 -6.40 3.74
C PRO A 163 6.46 -4.92 3.94
N LEU A 164 5.54 -4.17 4.55
CA LEU A 164 5.69 -2.73 4.81
C LEU A 164 5.76 -2.50 6.32
N TYR A 165 6.73 -1.73 6.79
CA TYR A 165 6.94 -1.44 8.19
C TYR A 165 7.03 0.07 8.43
N ALA A 166 6.26 0.60 9.36
CA ALA A 166 6.42 1.96 9.85
C ALA A 166 7.50 1.99 10.94
N VAL A 167 8.54 2.78 10.73
CA VAL A 167 9.71 2.84 11.62
C VAL A 167 9.98 4.29 12.00
N GLY A 168 10.20 4.54 13.29
CA GLY A 168 10.69 5.85 13.76
C GLY A 168 12.14 6.07 13.34
N LEU A 169 12.51 7.33 13.04
CA LEU A 169 13.87 7.68 12.63
C LEU A 169 14.92 7.20 13.65
N GLU A 170 14.65 7.36 14.93
CA GLU A 170 15.57 6.98 16.02
C GLU A 170 15.72 5.46 16.16
N ALA A 171 14.73 4.68 15.77
CA ALA A 171 14.75 3.23 15.86
C ALA A 171 15.49 2.56 14.68
N LEU A 172 15.56 3.24 13.54
CA LEU A 172 16.13 2.69 12.30
C LEU A 172 17.57 2.18 12.45
N PRO A 173 18.51 2.95 13.03
CA PRO A 173 19.93 2.50 13.15
C PRO A 173 20.07 1.21 13.94
N GLY A 174 19.39 1.11 15.08
CA GLY A 174 19.39 -0.09 15.92
C GLY A 174 18.82 -1.30 15.19
N LEU A 175 17.66 -1.13 14.54
CA LEU A 175 16.99 -2.19 13.79
C LEU A 175 17.86 -2.75 12.66
N LEU A 176 18.59 -1.88 11.95
CA LEU A 176 19.50 -2.29 10.87
C LEU A 176 20.78 -2.94 11.42
N ALA A 177 21.35 -2.40 12.50
CA ALA A 177 22.56 -2.96 13.14
C ALA A 177 22.31 -4.38 13.67
N ASP A 178 21.17 -4.61 14.34
CA ASP A 178 20.79 -5.93 14.87
C ASP A 178 20.59 -6.97 13.74
N ALA A 179 20.22 -6.51 12.55
CA ALA A 179 20.08 -7.35 11.36
C ALA A 179 21.39 -7.48 10.55
N GLY A 180 22.44 -6.73 10.89
CA GLY A 180 23.69 -6.68 10.15
C GLY A 180 23.52 -6.14 8.72
N LEU A 181 22.67 -5.12 8.55
CA LEU A 181 22.34 -4.52 7.27
C LEU A 181 23.04 -3.16 7.12
N PRO A 182 24.02 -3.00 6.22
CA PRO A 182 24.59 -1.70 5.90
C PRO A 182 23.52 -0.80 5.27
N LEU A 183 23.58 0.50 5.62
CA LEU A 183 22.69 1.53 5.09
C LEU A 183 23.39 2.31 3.99
N TYR A 184 22.77 2.40 2.83
CA TYR A 184 23.22 3.22 1.71
C TYR A 184 22.17 4.31 1.40
N GLY A 185 22.63 5.54 1.21
CA GLY A 185 21.78 6.65 0.78
C GLY A 185 21.91 6.90 -0.72
N ALA A 186 20.79 7.01 -1.42
CA ALA A 186 20.78 7.49 -2.80
C ALA A 186 20.84 9.04 -2.79
N ALA A 187 22.04 9.60 -3.02
CA ALA A 187 22.26 11.04 -2.99
C ALA A 187 23.29 11.47 -4.04
N LEU A 188 23.15 12.70 -4.53
CA LEU A 188 24.15 13.33 -5.41
C LEU A 188 25.12 14.15 -4.56
N ARG A 189 26.24 13.56 -4.18
CA ARG A 189 27.28 14.20 -3.36
C ARG A 189 28.64 13.98 -4.00
N HIS A 190 29.64 14.79 -3.61
CA HIS A 190 31.00 14.65 -4.12
C HIS A 190 31.70 13.36 -3.65
N ASP A 191 31.22 12.75 -2.57
CA ASP A 191 31.72 11.53 -1.96
C ASP A 191 30.91 10.26 -2.35
N THR A 192 30.02 10.36 -3.35
CA THR A 192 29.24 9.23 -3.81
C THR A 192 30.11 8.22 -4.57
N VAL A 193 29.69 6.97 -4.50
CA VAL A 193 30.31 5.86 -5.23
C VAL A 193 29.32 5.24 -6.19
N ASP A 194 29.82 4.64 -7.27
CA ASP A 194 28.97 3.92 -8.20
C ASP A 194 28.32 2.72 -7.50
N VAL A 195 27.00 2.65 -7.58
CA VAL A 195 26.20 1.57 -6.95
C VAL A 195 26.64 0.17 -7.40
N ARG A 196 27.16 0.04 -8.63
CA ARG A 196 27.67 -1.22 -9.20
C ARG A 196 28.92 -1.74 -8.47
N GLN A 197 29.59 -0.90 -7.70
CA GLN A 197 30.77 -1.25 -6.89
C GLN A 197 30.41 -1.72 -5.47
N ARG A 198 29.12 -1.82 -5.15
CA ARG A 198 28.62 -2.23 -3.84
C ARG A 198 27.87 -3.56 -3.91
N ASP A 199 28.03 -4.35 -2.86
CA ASP A 199 27.22 -5.55 -2.68
C ASP A 199 25.87 -5.17 -2.07
N LEU A 200 24.83 -5.22 -2.91
CA LEU A 200 23.47 -4.89 -2.51
C LEU A 200 22.61 -6.13 -2.19
N ARG A 201 23.21 -7.30 -2.05
CA ARG A 201 22.46 -8.54 -1.73
C ARG A 201 21.87 -8.50 -0.31
N ARG A 202 22.50 -7.77 0.60
CA ARG A 202 22.06 -7.58 2.00
C ARG A 202 22.33 -6.14 2.41
N CYS A 203 21.32 -5.30 2.33
CA CYS A 203 21.46 -3.88 2.66
C CYS A 203 20.08 -3.21 2.85
N ALA A 204 20.11 -2.00 3.38
CA ALA A 204 19.02 -1.06 3.31
C ALA A 204 19.41 0.12 2.41
N LEU A 205 18.56 0.47 1.45
CA LEU A 205 18.75 1.62 0.54
C LEU A 205 17.75 2.73 0.89
N VAL A 206 18.26 3.89 1.30
CA VAL A 206 17.42 5.06 1.60
C VAL A 206 17.12 5.84 0.34
N ILE A 207 15.84 6.13 0.15
CA ILE A 207 15.33 7.05 -0.87
C ILE A 207 14.62 8.20 -0.14
N GLY A 208 15.18 9.39 -0.26
CA GLY A 208 14.64 10.61 0.33
C GLY A 208 13.62 11.31 -0.56
N SER A 209 13.02 12.38 -0.02
CA SER A 209 12.13 13.26 -0.78
C SER A 209 12.93 14.13 -1.76
N GLU A 210 12.28 14.54 -2.86
CA GLU A 210 12.88 15.35 -3.94
C GLU A 210 13.44 16.72 -3.51
N GLY A 211 13.17 17.18 -2.31
CA GLY A 211 13.57 18.50 -1.81
C GLY A 211 14.43 18.49 -0.54
N ARG A 212 14.80 17.33 -0.01
CA ARG A 212 15.61 17.21 1.21
C ARG A 212 16.70 16.18 1.02
N VAL A 213 17.89 16.48 1.51
CA VAL A 213 18.95 15.49 1.69
C VAL A 213 18.42 14.45 2.69
N VAL A 214 18.76 13.18 2.48
CA VAL A 214 18.46 12.07 3.42
C VAL A 214 18.81 12.49 4.85
N SER A 215 17.89 12.30 5.78
CA SER A 215 17.98 12.71 7.20
C SER A 215 19.11 12.03 7.94
#